data_45d915773238dc89e59253a71933fa80
#
_entry.id   45d915773238dc89e59253a71933fa80
#
_cell.length_a   1.000
_cell.length_b   1.000
_cell.length_c   1.000
_cell.angle_alpha   90.00
_cell.angle_beta   90.00
_cell.angle_gamma   90.00
#
_symmetry.space_group_name_H-M   'P 1'
#
loop_
_entity.id
_entity.type
_entity.pdbx_description
1 polymer ?
#
loop_
_entity_poly.entity_id
_entity_poly.type
_entity_poly.pdbx_seq_one_letter_code
_entity_poly.pdbx_strand_id
1 'polypeptide(L)'
;LIDYDHTETLLEDIFEVKTAPLLPIYVVDFKVAAHFINGFYEIAEDIAQGDRELLKNIIKAMWAYRLNRGPDMLDPFDFVAVIADDYKGPVGDDASVNGKGYWRHIEAHKLKMQEYKAGRAPKKDNFIFVQDIGYEYIDSKNSSFHYFSKEYFEADDIAGKIARMKRNSSKRSKLGKRQVLLGTLDGDWQGIVSNKEEILWCNTGPWLPRMRGDAEVVDYYLRKEGLKIKEAKECYTVKVEVGDIGDGLLPGSPLRFFDLYDEDDTWYFSEKDTSYLSKVLKSNDRSNRPDHFESAKKFLLSQGMYLPELSKTNDHDKKLFFQKAKRIRREKSNPELKGRNKKLCLEAPKIDFEKCKDLVVRDEDTKQKIKYEEQNLKDCKEDKLCKKAVRQAIQAYKTLREDIKEKLKSFSAHDSV
;
A
#
# COMPACT_ATOMS: atom_id res chain seq x y z
N LEU A 1 46.64 43.89 -16.82
CA LEU A 1 45.86 43.14 -15.80
C LEU A 1 44.71 42.53 -16.52
N ILE A 2 44.82 41.22 -16.83
CA ILE A 2 43.76 40.42 -17.41
C ILE A 2 42.91 39.97 -16.22
N ASP A 3 41.63 40.30 -16.25
CA ASP A 3 40.67 39.99 -15.21
C ASP A 3 40.36 38.47 -15.24
N TYR A 4 40.91 37.72 -14.30
CA TYR A 4 40.82 36.27 -14.23
C TYR A 4 39.41 35.73 -13.94
N ASP A 5 38.53 36.58 -13.40
CA ASP A 5 37.14 36.19 -13.07
C ASP A 5 36.22 36.00 -14.29
N HIS A 6 36.55 36.67 -15.42
CA HIS A 6 35.80 36.52 -16.66
C HIS A 6 36.20 35.32 -17.52
N THR A 7 37.42 34.77 -17.30
CA THR A 7 37.87 33.61 -18.07
C THR A 7 37.33 32.28 -17.59
N GLU A 8 37.01 32.14 -16.30
CA GLU A 8 36.34 30.90 -15.80
C GLU A 8 34.88 30.81 -16.28
N THR A 9 34.15 31.91 -16.29
CA THR A 9 32.77 31.96 -16.80
C THR A 9 32.71 31.71 -18.31
N LEU A 10 33.68 32.20 -19.08
CA LEU A 10 33.77 31.99 -20.54
C LEU A 10 34.22 30.55 -20.90
N LEU A 11 34.99 29.88 -20.03
CA LEU A 11 35.39 28.48 -20.23
C LEU A 11 34.26 27.53 -19.87
N GLU A 12 33.40 27.86 -18.92
CA GLU A 12 32.19 27.06 -18.60
C GLU A 12 31.15 27.15 -19.73
N ASP A 13 31.04 28.30 -20.42
CA ASP A 13 30.13 28.50 -21.57
C ASP A 13 30.67 27.87 -22.88
N ILE A 14 32.01 27.76 -23.05
CA ILE A 14 32.64 27.17 -24.24
C ILE A 14 32.75 25.64 -24.15
N PHE A 15 32.90 25.08 -22.95
CA PHE A 15 32.77 23.67 -22.68
C PHE A 15 31.44 23.41 -21.98
N GLU A 16 30.32 23.55 -22.68
CA GLU A 16 29.13 22.79 -22.35
C GLU A 16 29.52 21.29 -22.39
N VAL A 17 30.23 20.83 -21.40
CA VAL A 17 30.13 19.44 -20.99
C VAL A 17 28.67 19.29 -20.59
N LYS A 18 27.81 18.80 -21.49
CA LYS A 18 26.45 18.38 -21.18
C LYS A 18 26.57 17.37 -20.05
N THR A 19 26.67 17.87 -18.83
CA THR A 19 26.61 17.02 -17.65
C THR A 19 25.24 16.31 -17.74
N ALA A 20 25.28 15.00 -17.81
CA ALA A 20 24.04 14.20 -17.88
C ALA A 20 23.07 14.72 -16.82
N PRO A 21 21.78 14.91 -17.18
CA PRO A 21 20.81 15.43 -16.25
C PRO A 21 20.82 14.60 -14.96
N LEU A 22 20.70 15.28 -13.82
CA LEU A 22 20.63 14.60 -12.54
C LEU A 22 19.34 13.80 -12.45
N LEU A 23 19.49 12.48 -12.26
CA LEU A 23 18.36 11.58 -12.10
C LEU A 23 17.62 11.89 -10.80
N PRO A 24 16.28 11.86 -10.77
CA PRO A 24 15.51 11.98 -9.54
C PRO A 24 15.83 10.83 -8.59
N ILE A 25 15.62 11.06 -7.29
CA ILE A 25 15.71 10.03 -6.26
C ILE A 25 14.31 9.50 -6.03
N TYR A 26 14.13 8.19 -6.14
CA TYR A 26 12.89 7.51 -5.86
C TYR A 26 13.01 6.71 -4.55
N VAL A 27 12.36 7.18 -3.50
CA VAL A 27 12.30 6.49 -2.20
C VAL A 27 11.08 5.60 -2.19
N VAL A 28 11.29 4.30 -2.15
CA VAL A 28 10.21 3.30 -2.20
C VAL A 28 9.99 2.72 -0.82
N ASP A 29 8.77 2.79 -0.34
CA ASP A 29 8.32 2.05 0.82
C ASP A 29 8.18 0.57 0.46
N PHE A 30 9.08 -0.26 0.97
CA PHE A 30 9.12 -1.70 0.67
C PHE A 30 7.83 -2.41 1.09
N LYS A 31 7.30 -2.09 2.27
CA LYS A 31 6.10 -2.74 2.79
C LYS A 31 4.86 -2.38 1.99
N VAL A 32 4.74 -1.13 1.60
CA VAL A 32 3.63 -0.68 0.74
C VAL A 32 3.72 -1.34 -0.63
N ALA A 33 4.92 -1.47 -1.21
CA ALA A 33 5.11 -2.21 -2.45
C ALA A 33 4.72 -3.69 -2.30
N ALA A 34 5.12 -4.34 -1.20
CA ALA A 34 4.74 -5.72 -0.88
C ALA A 34 3.21 -5.87 -0.71
N HIS A 35 2.55 -4.95 -0.02
CA HIS A 35 1.08 -4.95 0.11
C HIS A 35 0.38 -4.80 -1.23
N PHE A 36 0.91 -3.96 -2.11
CA PHE A 36 0.39 -3.84 -3.46
C PHE A 36 0.45 -5.17 -4.21
N ILE A 37 1.62 -5.82 -4.23
CA ILE A 37 1.81 -7.11 -4.90
C ILE A 37 0.96 -8.20 -4.25
N ASN A 38 0.92 -8.26 -2.92
CA ASN A 38 0.08 -9.19 -2.18
C ASN A 38 -1.41 -9.05 -2.51
N GLY A 39 -1.83 -7.86 -2.92
CA GLY A 39 -3.18 -7.63 -3.42
C GLY A 39 -3.55 -8.45 -4.66
N PHE A 40 -2.58 -8.98 -5.38
CA PHE A 40 -2.75 -9.84 -6.55
C PHE A 40 -2.39 -11.31 -6.27
N TYR A 41 -1.97 -11.64 -5.05
CA TYR A 41 -1.50 -12.98 -4.69
C TYR A 41 -2.50 -14.08 -5.06
N GLU A 42 -3.76 -13.90 -4.68
CA GLU A 42 -4.81 -14.91 -4.93
C GLU A 42 -5.08 -15.17 -6.42
N ILE A 43 -4.85 -14.16 -7.26
CA ILE A 43 -4.95 -14.31 -8.72
C ILE A 43 -3.73 -15.05 -9.25
N ALA A 44 -2.54 -14.70 -8.74
CA ALA A 44 -1.31 -15.40 -9.11
C ALA A 44 -1.38 -16.88 -8.70
N GLU A 45 -1.93 -17.18 -7.52
CA GLU A 45 -2.16 -18.53 -7.03
C GLU A 45 -3.18 -19.31 -7.89
N ASP A 46 -4.27 -18.64 -8.32
CA ASP A 46 -5.27 -19.22 -9.22
C ASP A 46 -4.66 -19.53 -10.61
N ILE A 47 -3.79 -18.67 -11.11
CA ILE A 47 -3.06 -18.90 -12.36
C ILE A 47 -2.08 -20.05 -12.22
N ALA A 48 -1.36 -20.12 -11.12
CA ALA A 48 -0.34 -21.13 -10.86
C ALA A 48 -0.94 -22.53 -10.64
N GLN A 49 -2.21 -22.63 -10.24
CA GLN A 49 -2.93 -23.92 -10.06
C GLN A 49 -2.17 -24.96 -9.21
N GLY A 50 -1.49 -24.50 -8.17
CA GLY A 50 -0.66 -25.32 -7.28
C GLY A 50 0.80 -25.46 -7.70
N ASP A 51 1.20 -24.96 -8.86
CA ASP A 51 2.61 -24.87 -9.24
C ASP A 51 3.28 -23.73 -8.44
N ARG A 52 4.02 -24.13 -7.41
CA ARG A 52 4.68 -23.18 -6.50
C ARG A 52 5.82 -22.41 -7.18
N GLU A 53 6.50 -23.02 -8.14
CA GLU A 53 7.57 -22.34 -8.88
C GLU A 53 7.01 -21.30 -9.84
N LEU A 54 5.91 -21.60 -10.52
CA LEU A 54 5.21 -20.63 -11.35
C LEU A 54 4.69 -19.47 -10.51
N LEU A 55 4.09 -19.75 -9.35
CA LEU A 55 3.65 -18.70 -8.41
C LEU A 55 4.81 -17.79 -7.99
N LYS A 56 5.96 -18.39 -7.62
CA LYS A 56 7.17 -17.63 -7.27
C LYS A 56 7.63 -16.74 -8.41
N ASN A 57 7.63 -17.26 -9.63
CA ASN A 57 8.05 -16.53 -10.82
C ASN A 57 7.08 -15.38 -11.16
N ILE A 58 5.78 -15.57 -10.99
CA ILE A 58 4.78 -14.50 -11.15
C ILE A 58 5.03 -13.37 -10.14
N ILE A 59 5.19 -13.71 -8.85
CA ILE A 59 5.44 -12.72 -7.79
C ILE A 59 6.77 -11.99 -8.03
N LYS A 60 7.83 -12.71 -8.42
CA LYS A 60 9.12 -12.11 -8.76
C LYS A 60 9.02 -11.15 -9.95
N ALA A 61 8.27 -11.52 -10.99
CA ALA A 61 8.01 -10.63 -12.12
C ALA A 61 7.21 -9.38 -11.71
N MET A 62 6.28 -9.50 -10.76
CA MET A 62 5.56 -8.34 -10.21
C MET A 62 6.50 -7.39 -9.47
N TRP A 63 7.46 -7.89 -8.71
CA TRP A 63 8.50 -7.07 -8.09
C TRP A 63 9.38 -6.39 -9.13
N ALA A 64 9.87 -7.13 -10.12
CA ALA A 64 10.65 -6.59 -11.22
C ALA A 64 9.90 -5.49 -11.97
N TYR A 65 8.65 -5.74 -12.32
CA TYR A 65 7.76 -4.76 -12.94
C TYR A 65 7.60 -3.51 -12.09
N ARG A 66 7.30 -3.69 -10.79
CA ARG A 66 7.00 -2.60 -9.87
C ARG A 66 8.19 -1.69 -9.62
N LEU A 67 9.35 -2.28 -9.30
CA LEU A 67 10.54 -1.51 -8.93
C LEU A 67 11.22 -0.84 -10.15
N ASN A 68 11.21 -1.49 -11.30
CA ASN A 68 11.88 -0.93 -12.49
C ASN A 68 11.06 0.11 -13.25
N ARG A 69 9.75 0.16 -13.01
CA ARG A 69 8.90 1.17 -13.63
C ARG A 69 9.12 2.57 -13.09
N GLY A 70 9.37 2.69 -11.79
CA GLY A 70 9.41 3.97 -11.11
C GLY A 70 8.03 4.57 -10.81
N PRO A 71 8.00 5.83 -10.40
CA PRO A 71 6.78 6.46 -9.88
C PRO A 71 5.79 6.90 -10.94
N ASP A 72 6.23 7.17 -12.17
CA ASP A 72 5.36 7.72 -13.20
C ASP A 72 4.91 6.65 -14.19
N MET A 73 3.72 6.91 -14.77
CA MET A 73 3.09 6.04 -15.76
C MET A 73 3.57 6.29 -17.19
N LEU A 74 4.31 7.32 -17.41
CA LEU A 74 4.76 7.68 -18.73
C LEU A 74 5.97 6.83 -19.14
N ASP A 75 6.90 6.83 -19.53
CA ASP A 75 7.98 5.92 -19.91
C ASP A 75 8.86 5.48 -18.73
N PRO A 76 9.64 4.41 -18.87
CA PRO A 76 10.60 4.02 -17.86
C PRO A 76 11.57 5.17 -17.62
N PHE A 77 11.29 5.86 -16.55
CA PHE A 77 11.95 7.09 -16.18
C PHE A 77 13.23 6.75 -15.40
N ASP A 78 14.28 7.37 -15.76
CA ASP A 78 15.56 7.15 -15.13
C ASP A 78 15.56 7.72 -13.73
N PHE A 79 15.96 6.91 -12.77
CA PHE A 79 15.98 7.28 -11.35
C PHE A 79 17.04 6.50 -10.57
N VAL A 80 17.39 7.04 -9.42
CA VAL A 80 18.15 6.35 -8.37
C VAL A 80 17.16 5.94 -7.30
N ALA A 81 16.99 4.64 -7.08
CA ALA A 81 16.03 4.13 -6.12
C ALA A 81 16.66 3.81 -4.77
N VAL A 82 16.04 4.31 -3.71
CA VAL A 82 16.32 3.90 -2.32
C VAL A 82 15.09 3.13 -1.83
N ILE A 83 15.27 1.84 -1.56
CA ILE A 83 14.25 1.00 -0.96
C ILE A 83 14.33 1.17 0.54
N ALA A 84 13.38 1.87 1.13
CA ALA A 84 13.28 2.04 2.58
C ALA A 84 12.44 0.91 3.17
N ASP A 85 12.97 0.23 4.17
CA ASP A 85 12.26 -0.86 4.86
C ASP A 85 12.43 -0.77 6.37
N ASP A 86 11.42 -1.26 7.06
CA ASP A 86 11.46 -1.41 8.51
C ASP A 86 12.51 -2.44 8.92
N TYR A 87 13.25 -2.13 9.98
CA TYR A 87 14.26 -3.06 10.50
C TYR A 87 13.62 -4.36 11.01
N LYS A 88 14.25 -5.48 10.70
CA LYS A 88 13.77 -6.82 11.04
C LYS A 88 14.73 -7.63 11.92
N GLY A 89 15.94 -7.13 12.09
CA GLY A 89 16.98 -7.84 12.85
C GLY A 89 16.69 -7.91 14.35
N PRO A 90 17.44 -8.71 15.08
CA PRO A 90 17.41 -8.69 16.53
C PRO A 90 17.85 -7.30 17.02
N VAL A 91 17.14 -6.80 17.98
CA VAL A 91 17.46 -5.55 18.67
C VAL A 91 18.08 -5.96 19.98
N GLY A 92 19.21 -5.35 20.39
CA GLY A 92 19.97 -5.72 21.57
C GLY A 92 19.14 -5.93 22.84
N ASP A 93 19.72 -5.80 24.01
CA ASP A 93 19.04 -6.10 25.30
C ASP A 93 17.75 -5.30 25.55
N ASP A 94 17.58 -4.16 24.85
CA ASP A 94 16.35 -3.36 24.87
C ASP A 94 15.21 -3.96 24.00
N ALA A 95 15.47 -5.02 23.27
CA ALA A 95 14.46 -5.80 22.54
C ALA A 95 13.43 -6.49 23.46
N SER A 96 13.55 -6.30 24.73
CA SER A 96 12.69 -6.87 25.77
C SER A 96 11.22 -6.44 25.67
N VAL A 97 10.90 -5.42 24.89
CA VAL A 97 9.53 -5.00 24.66
C VAL A 97 8.91 -5.82 23.52
N ASN A 98 8.48 -7.03 23.85
CA ASN A 98 7.73 -7.93 22.96
C ASN A 98 8.40 -8.24 21.59
N GLY A 99 9.74 -8.18 21.50
CA GLY A 99 10.49 -8.48 20.27
C GLY A 99 10.31 -7.48 19.14
N LYS A 100 9.71 -6.31 19.42
CA LYS A 100 9.51 -5.24 18.45
C LYS A 100 10.53 -4.13 18.71
N GLY A 101 11.50 -4.01 17.84
CA GLY A 101 12.69 -3.21 18.02
C GLY A 101 12.65 -1.80 17.45
N TYR A 102 11.47 -1.21 17.21
CA TYR A 102 11.41 0.17 16.78
C TYR A 102 11.51 1.12 17.96
N TRP A 103 12.16 2.25 17.77
CA TRP A 103 12.30 3.25 18.82
C TRP A 103 10.94 3.68 19.40
N ARG A 104 9.86 3.72 18.60
CA ARG A 104 8.51 4.07 19.03
C ARG A 104 7.95 3.07 20.04
N HIS A 105 8.25 1.78 19.91
CA HIS A 105 7.85 0.77 20.90
C HIS A 105 8.58 0.99 22.24
N ILE A 106 9.88 1.29 22.16
CA ILE A 106 10.72 1.49 23.34
C ILE A 106 10.28 2.76 24.07
N GLU A 107 10.08 3.87 23.38
CA GLU A 107 9.63 5.12 23.97
C GLU A 107 8.18 5.00 24.52
N ALA A 108 7.26 4.34 23.83
CA ALA A 108 5.92 4.10 24.34
C ALA A 108 5.96 3.33 25.66
N HIS A 109 6.81 2.33 25.77
CA HIS A 109 7.00 1.57 27.01
C HIS A 109 7.61 2.42 28.14
N LYS A 110 8.65 3.21 27.87
CA LYS A 110 9.26 4.13 28.83
C LYS A 110 8.25 5.15 29.36
N LEU A 111 7.42 5.69 28.47
CA LEU A 111 6.39 6.67 28.80
C LEU A 111 5.12 6.03 29.41
N LYS A 112 5.09 4.71 29.61
CA LYS A 112 3.91 3.96 30.08
C LYS A 112 2.65 4.22 29.24
N MET A 113 2.84 4.45 27.95
CA MET A 113 1.76 4.63 26.99
C MET A 113 1.22 3.27 26.53
N GLN A 114 0.08 3.30 25.83
CA GLN A 114 -0.42 2.12 25.16
C GLN A 114 0.66 1.60 24.17
N GLU A 115 0.78 0.28 24.06
CA GLU A 115 1.79 -0.33 23.20
C GLU A 115 1.55 0.05 21.74
N TYR A 116 2.58 0.61 21.10
CA TYR A 116 2.55 1.02 19.70
C TYR A 116 2.27 -0.18 18.78
N LYS A 117 1.30 -0.05 17.88
CA LYS A 117 0.89 -1.11 16.93
C LYS A 117 0.43 -2.44 17.55
N ALA A 118 0.08 -2.47 18.85
CA ALA A 118 -0.34 -3.71 19.54
C ALA A 118 -1.60 -4.36 18.93
N GLY A 119 -2.51 -3.55 18.43
CA GLY A 119 -3.77 -4.01 17.82
C GLY A 119 -3.64 -4.57 16.41
N ARG A 120 -2.43 -4.58 15.81
CA ARG A 120 -2.26 -5.08 14.44
C ARG A 120 -2.28 -6.61 14.41
N ALA A 121 -3.13 -7.16 13.53
CA ALA A 121 -3.18 -8.59 13.28
C ALA A 121 -1.83 -9.13 12.78
N PRO A 122 -1.46 -10.38 13.10
CA PRO A 122 -0.29 -11.04 12.53
C PRO A 122 -0.31 -11.02 11.01
N LYS A 123 0.87 -10.91 10.41
CA LYS A 123 1.01 -10.98 8.95
C LYS A 123 0.63 -12.38 8.46
N LYS A 124 -0.15 -12.44 7.38
CA LYS A 124 -0.51 -13.70 6.75
C LYS A 124 0.68 -14.30 6.01
N ASP A 125 0.73 -15.62 5.90
CA ASP A 125 1.81 -16.38 5.25
C ASP A 125 2.04 -15.94 3.79
N ASN A 126 0.96 -15.66 3.06
CA ASN A 126 1.06 -15.15 1.69
C ASN A 126 1.78 -13.80 1.61
N PHE A 127 1.58 -12.92 2.59
CA PHE A 127 2.26 -11.64 2.64
C PHE A 127 3.76 -11.82 2.95
N ILE A 128 4.09 -12.74 3.86
CA ILE A 128 5.49 -13.09 4.18
C ILE A 128 6.15 -13.65 2.92
N PHE A 129 5.52 -14.60 2.23
CA PHE A 129 6.01 -15.15 0.97
C PHE A 129 6.30 -14.08 -0.10
N VAL A 130 5.37 -13.11 -0.27
CA VAL A 130 5.58 -11.99 -1.19
C VAL A 130 6.78 -11.14 -0.78
N GLN A 131 6.95 -10.86 0.53
CA GLN A 131 8.09 -10.08 1.03
C GLN A 131 9.42 -10.81 0.78
N ASP A 132 9.49 -12.11 1.07
CA ASP A 132 10.71 -12.91 0.93
C ASP A 132 11.18 -12.93 -0.53
N ILE A 133 10.26 -13.08 -1.48
CA ILE A 133 10.60 -12.96 -2.91
C ILE A 133 11.09 -11.54 -3.26
N GLY A 134 10.53 -10.51 -2.62
CA GLY A 134 11.00 -9.14 -2.79
C GLY A 134 12.43 -8.95 -2.32
N TYR A 135 12.81 -9.52 -1.18
CA TYR A 135 14.20 -9.50 -0.71
C TYR A 135 15.13 -10.26 -1.65
N GLU A 136 14.75 -11.48 -2.06
CA GLU A 136 15.51 -12.24 -3.05
C GLU A 136 15.74 -11.44 -4.34
N TYR A 137 14.73 -10.68 -4.79
CA TYR A 137 14.84 -9.85 -5.98
C TYR A 137 15.80 -8.68 -5.78
N ILE A 138 15.71 -7.96 -4.66
CA ILE A 138 16.59 -6.83 -4.35
C ILE A 138 18.05 -7.28 -4.16
N ASP A 139 18.27 -8.40 -3.47
CA ASP A 139 19.59 -8.97 -3.20
C ASP A 139 20.22 -9.63 -4.44
N SER A 140 19.45 -9.81 -5.51
CA SER A 140 19.96 -10.42 -6.72
C SER A 140 21.11 -9.58 -7.31
N LYS A 141 22.14 -10.24 -7.85
CA LYS A 141 23.31 -9.58 -8.49
C LYS A 141 22.93 -8.65 -9.65
N ASN A 142 21.71 -8.77 -10.15
CA ASN A 142 21.17 -7.96 -11.22
C ASN A 142 20.42 -6.73 -10.72
N SER A 143 20.24 -6.58 -9.41
CA SER A 143 19.61 -5.40 -8.83
C SER A 143 20.59 -4.27 -8.66
N SER A 144 20.20 -3.06 -9.03
CA SER A 144 20.93 -1.81 -8.77
C SER A 144 20.19 -0.90 -7.78
N PHE A 145 19.21 -1.46 -7.07
CA PHE A 145 18.47 -0.75 -6.04
C PHE A 145 19.30 -0.62 -4.76
N HIS A 146 19.24 0.56 -4.14
CA HIS A 146 19.87 0.79 -2.86
C HIS A 146 18.88 0.43 -1.74
N TYR A 147 19.05 -0.75 -1.16
CA TYR A 147 18.25 -1.17 -0.01
C TYR A 147 18.81 -0.57 1.27
N PHE A 148 17.92 0.03 2.07
CA PHE A 148 18.27 0.63 3.34
C PHE A 148 17.24 0.25 4.41
N SER A 149 17.72 -0.39 5.45
CA SER A 149 17.00 -0.70 6.68
C SER A 149 17.93 -0.40 7.85
N LYS A 150 17.44 0.26 8.87
CA LYS A 150 18.25 0.73 9.99
C LYS A 150 17.67 0.25 11.31
N GLU A 151 18.52 -0.29 12.16
CA GLU A 151 18.17 -0.72 13.51
C GLU A 151 17.37 0.35 14.25
N TYR A 152 16.29 -0.06 14.90
CA TYR A 152 15.30 0.76 15.60
C TYR A 152 14.39 1.66 14.75
N PHE A 153 14.59 1.74 13.44
CA PHE A 153 13.87 2.66 12.57
C PHE A 153 12.88 1.94 11.64
N GLU A 154 11.82 2.64 11.29
CA GLU A 154 10.85 2.24 10.27
C GLU A 154 11.18 2.94 8.94
N ALA A 155 10.54 2.49 7.85
CA ALA A 155 10.69 3.09 6.53
C ALA A 155 10.38 4.61 6.53
N ASP A 156 9.41 5.03 7.35
CA ASP A 156 9.01 6.42 7.52
C ASP A 156 10.16 7.30 8.03
N ASP A 157 10.93 6.79 9.00
CA ASP A 157 12.07 7.51 9.57
C ASP A 157 13.18 7.68 8.53
N ILE A 158 13.38 6.67 7.67
CA ILE A 158 14.34 6.72 6.57
C ILE A 158 13.92 7.79 5.55
N ALA A 159 12.64 7.80 5.18
CA ALA A 159 12.10 8.81 4.26
C ALA A 159 12.21 10.23 4.84
N GLY A 160 11.88 10.39 6.12
CA GLY A 160 12.05 11.64 6.87
C GLY A 160 13.51 12.11 6.88
N LYS A 161 14.48 11.20 7.14
CA LYS A 161 15.92 11.53 7.09
C LYS A 161 16.35 11.98 5.70
N ILE A 162 15.92 11.30 4.65
CA ILE A 162 16.25 11.68 3.26
C ILE A 162 15.70 13.06 2.94
N ALA A 163 14.45 13.33 3.30
CA ALA A 163 13.82 14.64 3.10
C ALA A 163 14.56 15.75 3.86
N ARG A 164 14.96 15.52 5.11
CA ARG A 164 15.76 16.46 5.91
C ARG A 164 17.12 16.72 5.25
N MET A 165 17.81 15.68 4.79
CA MET A 165 19.09 15.84 4.06
C MET A 165 18.91 16.69 2.79
N LYS A 166 17.78 16.50 2.07
CA LYS A 166 17.46 17.33 0.88
C LYS A 166 17.23 18.77 1.28
N ARG A 167 16.41 19.06 2.30
CA ARG A 167 16.10 20.40 2.80
C ARG A 167 17.36 21.15 3.27
N ASN A 168 18.26 20.47 3.94
CA ASN A 168 19.49 21.03 4.47
C ASN A 168 20.60 21.17 3.40
N SER A 169 20.39 20.63 2.21
CA SER A 169 21.37 20.71 1.14
C SER A 169 21.31 22.07 0.43
N SER A 170 22.51 22.63 0.15
CA SER A 170 22.60 23.80 -0.71
C SER A 170 21.92 23.55 -2.05
N LYS A 171 21.12 24.51 -2.54
CA LYS A 171 20.51 24.45 -3.87
C LYS A 171 21.50 24.27 -5.01
N ARG A 172 22.78 24.62 -4.79
CA ARG A 172 23.86 24.42 -5.76
C ARG A 172 24.45 23.00 -5.71
N SER A 173 24.24 22.25 -4.63
CA SER A 173 24.73 20.88 -4.50
C SER A 173 23.96 19.90 -5.40
N LYS A 174 24.58 18.75 -5.72
CA LYS A 174 23.90 17.67 -6.48
C LYS A 174 22.57 17.30 -5.84
N LEU A 175 22.54 17.07 -4.53
CA LEU A 175 21.31 16.68 -3.81
C LEU A 175 20.31 17.84 -3.81
N GLY A 176 20.74 19.08 -3.61
CA GLY A 176 19.87 20.25 -3.63
C GLY A 176 19.18 20.49 -4.98
N LYS A 177 19.80 20.08 -6.09
CA LYS A 177 19.24 20.17 -7.46
C LYS A 177 18.37 18.99 -7.86
N ARG A 178 18.29 17.91 -7.08
CA ARG A 178 17.56 16.70 -7.45
C ARG A 178 16.15 16.71 -6.91
N GLN A 179 15.22 16.19 -7.67
CA GLN A 179 13.88 15.89 -7.20
C GLN A 179 13.89 14.61 -6.34
N VAL A 180 13.14 14.60 -5.26
CA VAL A 180 12.90 13.43 -4.40
C VAL A 180 11.45 13.01 -4.55
N LEU A 181 11.24 11.76 -4.92
CA LEU A 181 9.94 11.17 -5.20
C LEU A 181 9.66 10.11 -4.12
N LEU A 182 8.59 10.28 -3.36
CA LEU A 182 8.20 9.44 -2.23
C LEU A 182 7.18 8.40 -2.69
N GLY A 183 7.61 7.17 -2.93
CA GLY A 183 6.80 6.08 -3.48
C GLY A 183 6.09 5.26 -2.41
N THR A 184 4.98 5.77 -1.89
CA THR A 184 4.19 5.11 -0.85
C THR A 184 2.69 5.37 -1.01
N LEU A 185 1.87 4.54 -0.37
CA LEU A 185 0.44 4.79 -0.11
C LEU A 185 0.22 5.32 1.31
N ASP A 186 1.26 5.27 2.15
CA ASP A 186 1.14 5.69 3.54
C ASP A 186 0.92 7.20 3.63
N GLY A 187 -0.13 7.57 4.34
CA GLY A 187 -0.46 8.97 4.57
C GLY A 187 0.55 9.69 5.48
N ASP A 188 1.39 8.96 6.20
CA ASP A 188 2.39 9.57 7.09
C ASP A 188 3.48 10.29 6.30
N TRP A 189 3.79 9.83 5.10
CA TRP A 189 4.76 10.50 4.24
C TRP A 189 4.26 11.81 3.62
N GLN A 190 2.97 12.10 3.72
CA GLN A 190 2.40 13.33 3.14
C GLN A 190 2.97 14.59 3.80
N GLY A 191 3.24 14.55 5.10
CA GLY A 191 3.82 15.68 5.83
C GLY A 191 5.27 15.98 5.45
N ILE A 192 5.96 15.08 4.74
CA ILE A 192 7.32 15.30 4.24
C ILE A 192 7.33 16.07 2.91
N VAL A 193 6.21 16.10 2.19
CA VAL A 193 6.08 16.74 0.87
C VAL A 193 6.39 18.24 0.94
N SER A 194 7.09 18.76 -0.09
CA SER A 194 7.40 20.16 -0.23
C SER A 194 7.69 20.51 -1.68
N ASN A 195 6.85 21.33 -2.31
CA ASN A 195 7.11 21.85 -3.66
C ASN A 195 8.36 22.73 -3.70
N LYS A 196 8.57 23.52 -2.64
CA LYS A 196 9.74 24.40 -2.51
C LYS A 196 11.06 23.64 -2.56
N GLU A 197 11.07 22.44 -1.99
CA GLU A 197 12.23 21.55 -1.89
C GLU A 197 12.21 20.44 -2.95
N GLU A 198 11.25 20.45 -3.87
CA GLU A 198 11.05 19.41 -4.89
C GLU A 198 10.96 18.00 -4.31
N ILE A 199 10.26 17.86 -3.18
CA ILE A 199 9.92 16.58 -2.55
C ILE A 199 8.46 16.29 -2.85
N LEU A 200 8.20 15.30 -3.69
CA LEU A 200 6.86 15.00 -4.18
C LEU A 200 6.39 13.63 -3.73
N TRP A 201 5.13 13.51 -3.41
CA TRP A 201 4.50 12.25 -3.09
C TRP A 201 4.02 11.55 -4.36
N CYS A 202 4.53 10.36 -4.59
CA CYS A 202 4.09 9.46 -5.64
C CYS A 202 3.15 8.43 -5.06
N ASN A 203 1.85 8.67 -5.19
CA ASN A 203 0.85 7.67 -4.82
C ASN A 203 1.01 6.45 -5.73
N THR A 204 1.53 5.37 -5.14
CA THR A 204 1.80 4.11 -5.85
C THR A 204 0.60 3.16 -5.89
N GLY A 205 -0.60 3.69 -5.64
CA GLY A 205 -1.84 2.92 -5.71
C GLY A 205 -2.15 2.40 -7.11
N PRO A 206 -2.96 1.33 -7.20
CA PRO A 206 -3.18 0.61 -8.46
C PRO A 206 -3.92 1.44 -9.51
N TRP A 207 -4.63 2.48 -9.09
CA TRP A 207 -5.59 3.13 -9.95
C TRP A 207 -5.12 4.45 -10.57
N LEU A 208 -4.14 5.13 -9.98
CA LEU A 208 -3.60 6.39 -10.50
C LEU A 208 -2.32 6.76 -9.72
N PRO A 209 -1.14 6.28 -10.10
CA PRO A 209 0.10 6.87 -9.62
C PRO A 209 0.15 8.30 -10.13
N ARG A 210 -0.03 9.25 -9.24
CA ARG A 210 0.11 10.67 -9.53
C ARG A 210 1.16 11.25 -8.61
N MET A 211 2.05 12.04 -9.17
CA MET A 211 2.88 12.91 -8.36
C MET A 211 2.00 13.99 -7.71
N ARG A 212 2.17 14.20 -6.42
CA ARG A 212 1.40 15.16 -5.64
C ARG A 212 2.35 16.05 -4.86
N GLY A 213 2.13 17.33 -4.99
CA GLY A 213 2.80 18.35 -4.21
C GLY A 213 1.95 18.82 -3.02
N ASP A 214 2.34 19.94 -2.44
CA ASP A 214 1.66 20.54 -1.28
C ASP A 214 0.16 20.77 -1.53
N ALA A 215 -0.20 21.33 -2.66
CA ALA A 215 -1.60 21.67 -2.98
C ALA A 215 -2.49 20.42 -3.02
N GLU A 216 -2.02 19.33 -3.61
CA GLU A 216 -2.77 18.09 -3.70
C GLU A 216 -2.87 17.38 -2.35
N VAL A 217 -1.87 17.51 -1.48
CA VAL A 217 -1.92 17.00 -0.10
C VAL A 217 -2.94 17.78 0.70
N VAL A 218 -2.92 19.11 0.62
CA VAL A 218 -3.89 20.00 1.28
C VAL A 218 -5.32 19.66 0.86
N ASP A 219 -5.56 19.53 -0.44
CA ASP A 219 -6.88 19.19 -0.99
C ASP A 219 -7.34 17.77 -0.58
N TYR A 220 -6.39 16.81 -0.50
CA TYR A 220 -6.69 15.46 -0.02
C TYR A 220 -7.17 15.47 1.44
N TYR A 221 -6.51 16.22 2.33
CA TYR A 221 -6.89 16.34 3.73
C TYR A 221 -8.24 17.03 3.90
N LEU A 222 -8.51 18.08 3.15
CA LEU A 222 -9.80 18.77 3.17
C LEU A 222 -10.94 17.82 2.77
N ARG A 223 -10.73 17.04 1.70
CA ARG A 223 -11.79 16.15 1.18
C ARG A 223 -11.98 14.88 2.00
N LYS A 224 -10.91 14.29 2.51
CA LYS A 224 -10.97 13.01 3.20
C LYS A 224 -11.26 13.15 4.68
N GLU A 225 -10.60 14.11 5.32
CA GLU A 225 -10.65 14.28 6.77
C GLU A 225 -11.53 15.48 7.18
N GLY A 226 -12.00 16.28 6.23
CA GLY A 226 -12.73 17.52 6.52
C GLY A 226 -11.86 18.60 7.18
N LEU A 227 -10.55 18.43 7.17
CA LEU A 227 -9.60 19.28 7.88
C LEU A 227 -8.92 20.26 6.93
N LYS A 228 -8.87 21.53 7.32
CA LYS A 228 -8.30 22.61 6.53
C LYS A 228 -6.87 22.88 6.98
N ILE A 229 -5.90 22.37 6.24
CA ILE A 229 -4.47 22.65 6.42
C ILE A 229 -3.98 23.64 5.35
N LYS A 230 -2.90 24.37 5.60
CA LYS A 230 -2.31 25.32 4.67
C LYS A 230 -1.14 24.75 3.88
N GLU A 231 -0.37 23.89 4.51
CA GLU A 231 0.84 23.27 3.98
C GLU A 231 0.85 21.79 4.32
N ALA A 232 1.49 20.96 3.50
CA ALA A 232 1.59 19.51 3.70
C ALA A 232 2.19 19.14 5.07
N LYS A 233 3.17 19.89 5.56
CA LYS A 233 3.79 19.63 6.88
C LYS A 233 2.80 19.73 8.05
N GLU A 234 1.70 20.49 7.91
CA GLU A 234 0.66 20.59 8.97
C GLU A 234 -0.10 19.28 9.19
N CYS A 235 0.02 18.32 8.25
CA CYS A 235 -0.51 16.97 8.44
C CYS A 235 0.00 16.32 9.72
N TYR A 236 1.24 16.58 10.12
CA TYR A 236 1.79 16.05 11.37
C TYR A 236 1.11 16.64 12.59
N THR A 237 0.92 17.97 12.62
CA THR A 237 0.20 18.62 13.70
C THR A 237 -1.20 18.04 13.87
N VAL A 238 -1.92 17.90 12.74
CA VAL A 238 -3.25 17.27 12.77
C VAL A 238 -3.19 15.84 13.31
N LYS A 239 -2.24 15.03 12.83
CA LYS A 239 -2.10 13.64 13.29
C LYS A 239 -1.71 13.54 14.76
N VAL A 240 -0.95 14.50 15.29
CA VAL A 240 -0.65 14.58 16.73
C VAL A 240 -1.89 14.95 17.51
N GLU A 241 -2.66 15.91 17.04
CA GLU A 241 -3.89 16.37 17.72
C GLU A 241 -4.99 15.31 17.75
N VAL A 242 -5.16 14.59 16.64
CA VAL A 242 -6.20 13.57 16.47
C VAL A 242 -5.77 12.18 16.99
N GLY A 243 -4.46 11.90 17.01
CA GLY A 243 -3.91 10.57 17.26
C GLY A 243 -4.07 9.62 16.09
N ASP A 244 -3.76 8.35 16.30
CA ASP A 244 -3.94 7.26 15.35
C ASP A 244 -4.33 5.96 16.04
N ILE A 245 -5.61 5.66 16.01
CA ILE A 245 -6.15 4.46 16.66
C ILE A 245 -5.55 3.17 16.03
N GLY A 246 -5.28 3.20 14.73
CA GLY A 246 -4.70 2.04 14.01
C GLY A 246 -3.30 1.69 14.50
N ASP A 247 -2.53 2.68 14.92
CA ASP A 247 -1.18 2.53 15.46
C ASP A 247 -1.14 2.53 16.99
N GLY A 248 -2.28 2.69 17.67
CA GLY A 248 -2.36 2.79 19.11
C GLY A 248 -1.83 4.13 19.65
N LEU A 249 -1.78 5.18 18.83
CA LEU A 249 -1.30 6.50 19.23
C LEU A 249 -2.46 7.38 19.69
N LEU A 250 -2.42 7.78 20.94
CA LEU A 250 -3.38 8.72 21.52
C LEU A 250 -3.15 10.15 21.02
N PRO A 251 -4.17 11.02 21.05
CA PRO A 251 -4.00 12.45 20.80
C PRO A 251 -2.86 13.05 21.65
N GLY A 252 -2.04 13.90 21.04
CA GLY A 252 -0.89 14.53 21.70
C GLY A 252 0.36 13.64 21.79
N SER A 253 0.36 12.44 21.20
CA SER A 253 1.52 11.54 21.25
C SER A 253 2.72 12.10 20.50
N PRO A 254 3.90 12.24 21.13
CA PRO A 254 5.13 12.70 20.48
C PRO A 254 5.71 11.64 19.52
N LEU A 255 5.24 10.40 19.58
CA LEU A 255 5.77 9.28 18.77
C LEU A 255 5.48 9.40 17.28
N ARG A 256 4.73 10.41 16.86
CA ARG A 256 4.42 10.69 15.46
C ARG A 256 5.50 11.43 14.70
N PHE A 257 6.42 12.06 15.40
CA PHE A 257 7.44 12.87 14.78
C PHE A 257 8.66 12.03 14.41
N PHE A 258 8.87 11.78 13.12
CA PHE A 258 10.05 11.07 12.62
C PHE A 258 11.02 11.95 11.83
N ASP A 259 10.70 13.22 11.60
CA ASP A 259 11.62 14.17 10.97
C ASP A 259 12.17 15.24 11.92
N LEU A 260 11.85 15.16 13.21
CA LEU A 260 12.18 16.18 14.22
C LEU A 260 13.40 15.85 15.09
N TYR A 261 14.09 14.71 14.82
CA TYR A 261 15.24 14.34 15.64
C TYR A 261 16.44 15.19 15.31
N ASP A 262 16.81 16.07 16.25
CA ASP A 262 18.09 16.72 16.26
C ASP A 262 19.18 15.75 16.71
N GLU A 263 20.46 16.17 16.51
CA GLU A 263 21.64 15.36 16.86
C GLU A 263 21.73 15.01 18.36
N ASP A 264 21.00 15.72 19.21
CA ASP A 264 20.95 15.54 20.66
C ASP A 264 19.91 14.49 21.12
N ASP A 265 19.08 13.95 20.20
CA ASP A 265 18.08 12.95 20.54
C ASP A 265 18.68 11.54 20.67
N THR A 266 18.09 10.74 21.54
CA THR A 266 18.53 9.34 21.81
C THR A 266 18.45 8.47 20.56
N TRP A 267 17.57 8.82 19.62
CA TRP A 267 17.33 8.05 18.38
C TRP A 267 17.78 8.86 17.17
N TYR A 268 18.93 8.53 16.60
CA TYR A 268 19.49 9.22 15.45
C TYR A 268 20.20 8.25 14.49
N PHE A 269 20.33 8.67 13.25
CA PHE A 269 21.12 7.94 12.27
C PHE A 269 22.61 8.17 12.55
N SER A 270 23.36 7.08 12.67
CA SER A 270 24.81 7.16 12.86
C SER A 270 25.49 7.92 11.70
N GLU A 271 26.69 8.44 11.94
CA GLU A 271 27.51 9.07 10.88
C GLU A 271 27.73 8.13 9.69
N LYS A 272 27.92 6.83 9.95
CA LYS A 272 28.08 5.80 8.91
C LYS A 272 26.85 5.69 8.03
N ASP A 273 25.64 5.64 8.64
CA ASP A 273 24.37 5.54 7.91
C ASP A 273 24.10 6.82 7.12
N THR A 274 24.35 7.98 7.74
CA THR A 274 24.19 9.28 7.10
C THR A 274 25.18 9.43 5.93
N SER A 275 26.43 8.97 6.09
CA SER A 275 27.42 8.96 5.02
C SER A 275 27.04 8.03 3.88
N TYR A 276 26.53 6.84 4.18
CA TYR A 276 26.01 5.92 3.16
C TYR A 276 24.85 6.54 2.38
N LEU A 277 23.83 7.04 3.06
CA LEU A 277 22.70 7.74 2.40
C LEU A 277 23.21 8.92 1.57
N SER A 278 24.12 9.74 2.09
CA SER A 278 24.70 10.87 1.36
C SER A 278 25.39 10.42 0.07
N LYS A 279 26.13 9.31 0.10
CA LYS A 279 26.78 8.75 -1.09
C LYS A 279 25.74 8.32 -2.13
N VAL A 280 24.71 7.59 -1.72
CA VAL A 280 23.63 7.14 -2.60
C VAL A 280 22.87 8.33 -3.19
N LEU A 281 22.50 9.29 -2.34
CA LEU A 281 21.75 10.48 -2.78
C LEU A 281 22.56 11.41 -3.70
N LYS A 282 23.87 11.31 -3.74
CA LYS A 282 24.75 12.03 -4.68
C LYS A 282 25.14 11.19 -5.90
N SER A 283 24.89 9.87 -5.89
CA SER A 283 25.09 9.01 -7.06
C SER A 283 24.14 9.40 -8.18
N ASN A 284 24.56 9.25 -9.41
CA ASN A 284 23.71 9.42 -10.59
C ASN A 284 23.58 8.10 -11.36
N ASP A 285 23.88 6.97 -10.70
CA ASP A 285 23.79 5.66 -11.29
C ASP A 285 22.32 5.23 -11.35
N ARG A 286 21.86 4.93 -12.55
CA ARG A 286 20.50 4.48 -12.80
C ARG A 286 20.22 3.19 -12.02
N SER A 287 19.13 3.17 -11.26
CA SER A 287 18.68 1.97 -10.54
C SER A 287 17.69 1.12 -11.35
N ASN A 288 16.81 1.75 -12.13
CA ASN A 288 15.86 1.02 -12.95
C ASN A 288 16.53 0.36 -14.16
N ARG A 289 15.95 -0.75 -14.58
CA ARG A 289 16.35 -1.51 -15.77
C ARG A 289 15.17 -1.70 -16.70
N PRO A 290 15.08 -0.90 -17.78
CA PRO A 290 13.98 -0.98 -18.73
C PRO A 290 13.77 -2.37 -19.32
N ASP A 291 14.85 -3.12 -19.53
CA ASP A 291 14.83 -4.51 -20.00
C ASP A 291 14.16 -5.47 -18.99
N HIS A 292 14.42 -5.30 -17.69
CA HIS A 292 13.74 -6.04 -16.62
C HIS A 292 12.26 -5.69 -16.53
N PHE A 293 11.92 -4.41 -16.69
CA PHE A 293 10.53 -3.97 -16.75
C PHE A 293 9.78 -4.61 -17.92
N GLU A 294 10.33 -4.51 -19.13
CA GLU A 294 9.67 -5.06 -20.34
C GLU A 294 9.60 -6.59 -20.32
N SER A 295 10.63 -7.27 -19.84
CA SER A 295 10.63 -8.74 -19.69
C SER A 295 9.58 -9.18 -18.67
N ALA A 296 9.51 -8.53 -17.53
CA ALA A 296 8.51 -8.81 -16.50
C ALA A 296 7.09 -8.56 -17.00
N LYS A 297 6.86 -7.43 -17.68
CA LYS A 297 5.60 -7.08 -18.29
C LYS A 297 5.14 -8.13 -19.31
N LYS A 298 6.04 -8.52 -20.22
CA LYS A 298 5.77 -9.56 -21.23
C LYS A 298 5.42 -10.90 -20.58
N PHE A 299 6.17 -11.31 -19.56
CA PHE A 299 5.91 -12.52 -18.81
C PHE A 299 4.56 -12.48 -18.12
N LEU A 300 4.26 -11.43 -17.36
CA LEU A 300 2.99 -11.28 -16.64
C LEU A 300 1.80 -11.32 -17.59
N LEU A 301 1.88 -10.64 -18.73
CA LEU A 301 0.83 -10.68 -19.75
C LEU A 301 0.65 -12.07 -20.33
N SER A 302 1.73 -12.82 -20.60
CA SER A 302 1.65 -14.21 -21.10
C SER A 302 0.99 -15.17 -20.11
N GLN A 303 1.06 -14.86 -18.81
CA GLN A 303 0.37 -15.60 -17.75
C GLN A 303 -1.06 -15.12 -17.51
N GLY A 304 -1.57 -14.16 -18.29
CA GLY A 304 -2.91 -13.58 -18.10
C GLY A 304 -3.00 -12.62 -16.90
N MET A 305 -1.87 -12.16 -16.38
CA MET A 305 -1.83 -11.12 -15.33
C MET A 305 -1.96 -9.75 -15.97
N TYR A 306 -3.00 -9.01 -15.62
CA TYR A 306 -3.21 -7.63 -16.07
C TYR A 306 -3.04 -6.69 -14.88
N LEU A 307 -1.96 -5.92 -14.88
CA LEU A 307 -1.77 -4.86 -13.88
C LEU A 307 -2.45 -3.56 -14.38
N PRO A 308 -2.98 -2.73 -13.48
CA PRO A 308 -3.75 -1.53 -13.84
C PRO A 308 -3.00 -0.60 -14.80
N GLU A 309 -1.71 -0.58 -14.63
CA GLU A 309 -0.81 0.31 -15.35
C GLU A 309 -0.42 -0.19 -16.74
N LEU A 310 -0.78 -1.40 -17.11
CA LEU A 310 -0.55 -1.94 -18.46
C LEU A 310 -1.52 -1.33 -19.48
N SER A 311 -1.51 -0.01 -19.57
CA SER A 311 -2.55 0.83 -20.17
C SER A 311 -2.84 0.62 -21.66
N LYS A 312 -2.01 -0.13 -22.39
CA LYS A 312 -2.21 -0.41 -23.83
C LYS A 312 -2.92 -1.74 -24.10
N THR A 313 -3.34 -2.47 -23.06
CA THR A 313 -4.16 -3.67 -23.23
C THR A 313 -5.63 -3.31 -23.38
N ASN A 314 -6.38 -4.15 -24.09
CA ASN A 314 -7.80 -4.02 -24.29
C ASN A 314 -8.52 -3.70 -22.94
N ASP A 315 -9.25 -2.58 -22.88
CA ASP A 315 -9.93 -2.14 -21.68
C ASP A 315 -10.99 -3.13 -21.17
N HIS A 316 -11.55 -3.93 -22.07
CA HIS A 316 -12.48 -5.00 -21.73
C HIS A 316 -11.82 -6.09 -20.89
N ASP A 317 -10.65 -6.59 -21.31
CA ASP A 317 -9.93 -7.66 -20.61
C ASP A 317 -9.42 -7.19 -19.24
N LYS A 318 -9.00 -5.92 -19.15
CA LYS A 318 -8.67 -5.30 -17.85
C LYS A 318 -9.88 -5.28 -16.93
N LYS A 319 -11.03 -4.83 -17.42
CA LYS A 319 -12.26 -4.75 -16.63
C LYS A 319 -12.64 -6.14 -16.09
N LEU A 320 -12.59 -7.16 -16.96
CA LEU A 320 -12.87 -8.55 -16.57
C LEU A 320 -11.87 -9.07 -15.52
N PHE A 321 -10.57 -8.81 -15.70
CA PHE A 321 -9.55 -9.21 -14.74
C PHE A 321 -9.80 -8.60 -13.36
N PHE A 322 -10.06 -7.28 -13.29
CA PHE A 322 -10.32 -6.63 -12.01
C PHE A 322 -11.64 -7.06 -11.36
N GLN A 323 -12.66 -7.35 -12.16
CA GLN A 323 -13.89 -7.94 -11.65
C GLN A 323 -13.62 -9.33 -11.04
N LYS A 324 -12.85 -10.19 -11.75
CA LYS A 324 -12.44 -11.51 -11.24
C LYS A 324 -11.63 -11.37 -9.95
N ALA A 325 -10.63 -10.48 -9.92
CA ALA A 325 -9.80 -10.24 -8.74
C ALA A 325 -10.62 -9.78 -7.52
N LYS A 326 -11.53 -8.82 -7.74
CA LYS A 326 -12.43 -8.32 -6.71
C LYS A 326 -13.34 -9.42 -6.17
N ARG A 327 -13.88 -10.25 -7.05
CA ARG A 327 -14.73 -11.39 -6.69
C ARG A 327 -13.99 -12.39 -5.81
N ILE A 328 -12.79 -12.83 -6.22
CA ILE A 328 -11.97 -13.81 -5.49
C ILE A 328 -11.67 -13.30 -4.08
N ARG A 329 -11.23 -12.03 -3.94
CA ARG A 329 -10.94 -11.45 -2.62
C ARG A 329 -12.16 -11.43 -1.72
N ARG A 330 -13.31 -10.98 -2.24
CA ARG A 330 -14.55 -10.92 -1.49
C ARG A 330 -15.01 -12.31 -1.06
N GLU A 331 -14.86 -13.29 -1.93
CA GLU A 331 -15.22 -14.68 -1.64
C GLU A 331 -14.38 -15.26 -0.49
N LYS A 332 -13.04 -15.11 -0.55
CA LYS A 332 -12.14 -15.60 0.49
C LYS A 332 -12.33 -14.85 1.83
N SER A 333 -12.62 -13.54 1.78
CA SER A 333 -12.83 -12.74 2.98
C SER A 333 -14.21 -12.92 3.62
N ASN A 334 -15.15 -13.58 2.94
CA ASN A 334 -16.53 -13.73 3.41
C ASN A 334 -17.02 -15.17 3.18
N PRO A 335 -16.46 -16.16 3.92
CA PRO A 335 -16.81 -17.57 3.74
C PRO A 335 -18.27 -17.87 4.09
N GLU A 336 -18.95 -16.97 4.81
CA GLU A 336 -20.37 -17.03 5.14
C GLU A 336 -21.29 -16.80 3.93
N LEU A 337 -20.78 -16.18 2.85
CA LEU A 337 -21.54 -16.00 1.61
C LEU A 337 -21.72 -17.34 0.90
N LYS A 338 -22.96 -17.88 0.94
CA LYS A 338 -23.34 -19.16 0.35
C LYS A 338 -24.57 -19.00 -0.56
N GLY A 339 -24.89 -20.05 -1.32
CA GLY A 339 -26.10 -20.10 -2.13
C GLY A 339 -25.97 -19.41 -3.50
N ARG A 340 -27.10 -19.37 -4.23
CA ARG A 340 -27.15 -18.87 -5.61
C ARG A 340 -26.80 -17.38 -5.74
N ASN A 341 -27.16 -16.61 -4.74
CA ASN A 341 -26.99 -15.15 -4.75
C ASN A 341 -25.58 -14.68 -4.37
N LYS A 342 -24.68 -15.62 -3.99
CA LYS A 342 -23.29 -15.33 -3.67
C LYS A 342 -22.57 -14.50 -4.77
N LYS A 343 -22.71 -14.93 -6.04
CA LYS A 343 -22.08 -14.27 -7.18
C LYS A 343 -22.51 -12.82 -7.31
N LEU A 344 -23.81 -12.56 -7.12
CA LEU A 344 -24.36 -11.20 -7.19
C LEU A 344 -23.70 -10.24 -6.23
N CYS A 345 -23.52 -10.64 -4.95
CA CYS A 345 -22.83 -9.80 -3.96
C CYS A 345 -21.33 -9.65 -4.26
N LEU A 346 -20.66 -10.71 -4.68
CA LEU A 346 -19.24 -10.67 -4.99
C LEU A 346 -18.92 -9.66 -6.12
N GLU A 347 -19.85 -9.45 -7.03
CA GLU A 347 -19.74 -8.55 -8.19
C GLU A 347 -20.28 -7.13 -7.90
N ALA A 348 -21.07 -6.94 -6.85
CA ALA A 348 -21.69 -5.65 -6.52
C ALA A 348 -20.68 -4.49 -6.28
N PRO A 349 -21.06 -3.22 -6.50
CA PRO A 349 -20.28 -2.05 -6.12
C PRO A 349 -19.89 -2.07 -4.62
N LYS A 350 -18.82 -1.37 -4.23
CA LYS A 350 -18.33 -1.39 -2.84
C LYS A 350 -19.39 -0.88 -1.84
N ILE A 351 -20.13 0.15 -2.23
CA ILE A 351 -21.18 0.76 -1.38
C ILE A 351 -22.31 -0.23 -1.10
N ASP A 352 -22.62 -1.08 -2.05
CA ASP A 352 -23.77 -2.00 -1.97
C ASP A 352 -23.36 -3.39 -1.48
N PHE A 353 -22.05 -3.67 -1.40
CA PHE A 353 -21.56 -5.00 -1.04
C PHE A 353 -22.03 -5.45 0.34
N GLU A 354 -21.91 -4.61 1.36
CA GLU A 354 -22.31 -4.98 2.73
C GLU A 354 -23.82 -5.21 2.83
N LYS A 355 -24.61 -4.35 2.19
CA LYS A 355 -26.06 -4.52 2.13
C LYS A 355 -26.46 -5.82 1.43
N CYS A 356 -25.83 -6.11 0.30
CA CYS A 356 -26.06 -7.34 -0.45
C CYS A 356 -25.62 -8.56 0.35
N LYS A 357 -24.48 -8.50 1.02
CA LYS A 357 -23.95 -9.55 1.91
C LYS A 357 -24.95 -9.89 3.01
N ASP A 358 -25.44 -8.88 3.73
CA ASP A 358 -26.46 -9.06 4.78
C ASP A 358 -27.71 -9.75 4.27
N LEU A 359 -28.20 -9.37 3.09
CA LEU A 359 -29.35 -9.99 2.49
C LEU A 359 -29.12 -11.46 2.10
N VAL A 360 -27.93 -11.79 1.56
CA VAL A 360 -27.59 -13.18 1.22
C VAL A 360 -27.47 -14.05 2.46
N VAL A 361 -26.86 -13.55 3.52
CA VAL A 361 -26.76 -14.26 4.80
C VAL A 361 -28.17 -14.50 5.36
N ARG A 362 -29.03 -13.48 5.37
CA ARG A 362 -30.42 -13.59 5.81
C ARG A 362 -31.25 -14.57 4.96
N ASP A 363 -31.02 -14.63 3.63
CA ASP A 363 -31.70 -15.62 2.76
C ASP A 363 -31.35 -17.05 3.17
N GLU A 364 -30.05 -17.34 3.38
CA GLU A 364 -29.61 -18.67 3.81
C GLU A 364 -30.10 -19.02 5.22
N ASP A 365 -30.06 -18.08 6.17
CA ASP A 365 -30.59 -18.29 7.53
C ASP A 365 -32.10 -18.59 7.49
N THR A 366 -32.85 -17.81 6.69
CA THR A 366 -34.29 -18.02 6.53
C THR A 366 -34.59 -19.36 5.90
N LYS A 367 -33.80 -19.78 4.93
CA LYS A 367 -33.90 -21.10 4.30
C LYS A 367 -33.61 -22.25 5.30
N GLN A 368 -32.63 -22.08 6.20
CA GLN A 368 -32.37 -23.05 7.26
C GLN A 368 -33.55 -23.14 8.24
N LYS A 369 -34.11 -21.99 8.64
CA LYS A 369 -35.31 -21.95 9.50
C LYS A 369 -36.51 -22.63 8.87
N ILE A 370 -36.76 -22.41 7.57
CA ILE A 370 -37.80 -23.13 6.85
C ILE A 370 -37.63 -24.65 6.93
N LYS A 371 -36.40 -25.13 6.66
CA LYS A 371 -36.09 -26.57 6.75
C LYS A 371 -36.30 -27.12 8.15
N TYR A 372 -35.89 -26.38 9.17
CA TYR A 372 -36.08 -26.76 10.57
C TYR A 372 -37.58 -26.89 10.91
N GLU A 373 -38.39 -25.89 10.52
CA GLU A 373 -39.83 -25.93 10.76
C GLU A 373 -40.56 -27.00 9.92
N GLU A 374 -40.04 -27.30 8.71
CA GLU A 374 -40.58 -28.44 7.92
C GLU A 374 -40.30 -29.80 8.61
N GLN A 375 -39.19 -29.92 9.36
CA GLN A 375 -38.92 -31.07 10.17
C GLN A 375 -39.86 -31.12 11.41
N ASN A 376 -40.01 -29.98 12.13
CA ASN A 376 -40.91 -29.85 13.24
C ASN A 376 -42.37 -30.20 12.85
N LEU A 377 -42.79 -29.86 11.63
CA LEU A 377 -44.12 -30.19 11.12
C LEU A 377 -44.34 -31.71 11.05
N LYS A 378 -43.30 -32.47 10.73
CA LYS A 378 -43.39 -33.94 10.74
C LYS A 378 -43.51 -34.46 12.17
N ASP A 379 -42.81 -33.82 13.12
CA ASP A 379 -42.75 -34.24 14.52
C ASP A 379 -44.02 -33.92 15.29
N CYS A 380 -44.87 -32.97 14.79
CA CYS A 380 -46.19 -32.64 15.34
C CYS A 380 -47.22 -33.80 15.29
N LYS A 381 -46.92 -34.90 14.61
CA LYS A 381 -47.79 -36.10 14.46
C LYS A 381 -49.25 -35.75 14.19
N GLU A 382 -50.15 -36.01 15.12
CA GLU A 382 -51.62 -35.73 14.97
C GLU A 382 -52.10 -34.44 15.64
N ASP A 383 -51.18 -33.70 16.33
CA ASP A 383 -51.56 -32.45 16.99
C ASP A 383 -51.91 -31.34 15.98
N LYS A 384 -53.19 -31.04 15.87
CA LYS A 384 -53.73 -30.05 14.95
C LYS A 384 -53.28 -28.62 15.27
N LEU A 385 -53.10 -28.27 16.55
CA LEU A 385 -52.64 -26.94 16.96
C LEU A 385 -51.18 -26.75 16.66
N CYS A 386 -50.34 -27.76 16.99
CA CYS A 386 -48.94 -27.80 16.62
C CYS A 386 -48.75 -27.61 15.09
N LYS A 387 -49.45 -28.42 14.30
CA LYS A 387 -49.41 -28.33 12.83
C LYS A 387 -49.80 -26.95 12.32
N LYS A 388 -50.84 -26.30 12.91
CA LYS A 388 -51.27 -24.97 12.52
C LYS A 388 -50.20 -23.92 12.81
N ALA A 389 -49.62 -23.94 14.02
CA ALA A 389 -48.60 -23.00 14.43
C ALA A 389 -47.32 -23.11 13.56
N VAL A 390 -46.84 -24.32 13.32
CA VAL A 390 -45.65 -24.57 12.51
C VAL A 390 -45.87 -24.16 11.04
N ARG A 391 -47.05 -24.46 10.48
CA ARG A 391 -47.39 -23.99 9.11
C ARG A 391 -47.41 -22.46 9.01
N GLN A 392 -47.90 -21.76 10.02
CA GLN A 392 -47.87 -20.30 10.08
C GLN A 392 -46.41 -19.78 10.13
N ALA A 393 -45.55 -20.39 10.92
CA ALA A 393 -44.13 -20.06 10.97
C ALA A 393 -43.44 -20.26 9.61
N ILE A 394 -43.67 -21.42 8.97
CA ILE A 394 -43.15 -21.69 7.63
C ILE A 394 -43.60 -20.65 6.63
N GLN A 395 -44.88 -20.27 6.66
CA GLN A 395 -45.41 -19.27 5.73
C GLN A 395 -44.81 -17.90 5.96
N ALA A 396 -44.62 -17.48 7.22
CA ALA A 396 -43.95 -16.24 7.58
C ALA A 396 -42.49 -16.19 7.06
N TYR A 397 -41.74 -17.27 7.25
CA TYR A 397 -40.36 -17.36 6.72
C TYR A 397 -40.30 -17.39 5.19
N LYS A 398 -41.27 -18.02 4.51
CA LYS A 398 -41.39 -17.98 3.04
C LYS A 398 -41.65 -16.57 2.54
N THR A 399 -42.56 -15.83 3.18
CA THR A 399 -42.86 -14.44 2.83
C THR A 399 -41.61 -13.55 3.04
N LEU A 400 -40.91 -13.68 4.19
CA LEU A 400 -39.68 -12.95 4.46
C LEU A 400 -38.61 -13.24 3.40
N ARG A 401 -38.49 -14.51 3.00
CA ARG A 401 -37.54 -14.92 1.98
C ARG A 401 -37.82 -14.33 0.60
N GLU A 402 -39.08 -14.23 0.21
CA GLU A 402 -39.47 -13.57 -1.05
C GLU A 402 -39.15 -12.06 -1.01
N ASP A 403 -39.40 -11.37 0.11
CA ASP A 403 -39.01 -9.97 0.30
C ASP A 403 -37.47 -9.76 0.17
N ILE A 404 -36.68 -10.66 0.77
CA ILE A 404 -35.23 -10.63 0.64
C ILE A 404 -34.81 -10.83 -0.82
N LYS A 405 -35.39 -11.76 -1.54
CA LYS A 405 -35.12 -12.01 -2.96
C LYS A 405 -35.47 -10.82 -3.85
N GLU A 406 -36.57 -10.14 -3.59
CA GLU A 406 -36.93 -8.92 -4.33
C GLU A 406 -35.89 -7.81 -4.10
N LYS A 407 -35.44 -7.61 -2.86
CA LYS A 407 -34.36 -6.68 -2.54
C LYS A 407 -33.04 -7.07 -3.21
N LEU A 408 -32.73 -8.36 -3.31
CA LEU A 408 -31.54 -8.84 -4.01
C LEU A 408 -31.61 -8.59 -5.53
N LYS A 409 -32.77 -8.60 -6.14
CA LYS A 409 -32.93 -8.28 -7.58
C LYS A 409 -32.48 -6.86 -7.91
N SER A 410 -32.65 -5.91 -7.00
CA SER A 410 -32.24 -4.52 -7.23
C SER A 410 -30.72 -4.37 -7.46
N PHE A 411 -29.90 -5.31 -6.94
CA PHE A 411 -28.44 -5.31 -7.17
C PHE A 411 -28.05 -5.89 -8.53
N SER A 412 -28.96 -6.62 -9.22
CA SER A 412 -28.70 -7.14 -10.56
C SER A 412 -29.02 -6.15 -11.67
N ALA A 413 -29.83 -5.13 -11.38
CA ALA A 413 -30.30 -4.15 -12.38
C ALA A 413 -29.27 -3.04 -12.70
N HIS A 414 -28.19 -2.92 -11.92
CA HIS A 414 -27.15 -1.91 -12.13
C HIS A 414 -26.09 -2.26 -13.18
N ASP A 415 -26.16 -3.45 -13.80
CA ASP A 415 -25.22 -3.85 -14.86
C ASP A 415 -25.71 -3.47 -16.28
N SER A 416 -26.78 -2.69 -16.41
CA SER A 416 -27.42 -2.38 -17.70
C SER A 416 -27.35 -0.89 -18.10
N VAL A 417 -26.45 -0.09 -17.50
CA VAL A 417 -26.23 1.32 -17.92
C VAL A 417 -24.76 1.60 -18.15
#